data_1d53941bebcf9a3158953213b68a8bd5
#
_entry.id   1d53941bebcf9a3158953213b68a8bd5
#
_cell.length_a   1.000
_cell.length_b   1.000
_cell.length_c   1.000
_cell.angle_alpha   90.00
_cell.angle_beta   90.00
_cell.angle_gamma   90.00
#
_symmetry.space_group_name_H-M   'P 1'
#
loop_
_entity.id
_entity.type
_entity.pdbx_description
1 polymer ?
#
loop_
_entity_poly.entity_id
_entity_poly.type
_entity_poly.pdbx_seq_one_letter_code
_entity_poly.pdbx_strand_id
1 'polypeptide(L)'
;PSIRGDLRSRSIEDVVAAIPADRPLEVMVRPEDYLPIVEYVKGNPEFKMDYLIDVTAIDYDDHFDMVTMLRSLEHGHKLFLCVQLKKDFSIPEEKRATSLLASIGTISHLYPAAEFKEREVYDMFGINFEGHPDQRRIFLDKDFVGYPLRKDFTHPQMIKRPV
;
A
#
# COMPACT_ATOMS: atom_id res chain seq x y z
N PRO A 1 4.26 -22.61 4.17
CA PRO A 1 4.18 -21.98 5.48
C PRO A 1 4.67 -20.55 5.36
N SER A 2 3.75 -19.61 5.52
CA SER A 2 4.05 -18.18 5.56
C SER A 2 4.88 -17.91 6.81
N ILE A 3 6.13 -17.46 6.68
CA ILE A 3 6.90 -16.93 7.81
C ILE A 3 6.40 -15.48 7.99
N ARG A 4 5.26 -15.32 8.64
CA ARG A 4 4.88 -14.06 9.27
C ARG A 4 5.73 -13.91 10.53
N GLY A 5 6.98 -13.52 10.35
CA GLY A 5 7.82 -13.11 11.46
C GLY A 5 7.38 -11.72 11.91
N ASP A 6 6.96 -11.59 13.16
CA ASP A 6 6.69 -10.30 13.78
C ASP A 6 8.04 -9.55 13.92
N LEU A 7 8.32 -8.68 12.95
CA LEU A 7 9.57 -7.90 12.87
C LEU A 7 9.48 -6.56 13.62
N ARG A 8 8.47 -6.39 14.47
CA ARG A 8 8.23 -5.16 15.26
C ARG A 8 9.38 -4.75 16.18
N SER A 9 10.41 -5.59 16.33
CA SER A 9 11.56 -5.35 17.22
C SER A 9 12.93 -5.52 16.55
N ARG A 10 13.01 -5.75 15.24
CA ARG A 10 14.29 -5.96 14.54
C ARG A 10 14.73 -4.71 13.80
N SER A 11 16.05 -4.53 13.67
CA SER A 11 16.61 -3.46 12.84
C SER A 11 16.23 -3.67 11.35
N ILE A 12 16.25 -2.60 10.58
CA ILE A 12 16.03 -2.67 9.13
C ILE A 12 16.98 -3.67 8.47
N GLU A 13 18.23 -3.72 8.96
CA GLU A 13 19.28 -4.63 8.49
C GLU A 13 18.94 -6.10 8.72
N ASP A 14 18.34 -6.46 9.88
CA ASP A 14 17.92 -7.84 10.18
C ASP A 14 16.78 -8.31 9.28
N VAL A 15 15.85 -7.40 8.98
CA VAL A 15 14.71 -7.65 8.07
C VAL A 15 15.22 -7.97 6.68
N VAL A 16 16.17 -7.22 6.25
CA VAL A 16 16.72 -7.26 4.90
C VAL A 16 17.68 -8.42 4.71
N ALA A 17 18.50 -8.77 5.72
CA ALA A 17 19.37 -9.95 5.70
C ALA A 17 18.58 -11.28 5.57
N ALA A 18 17.28 -11.25 5.81
CA ALA A 18 16.39 -12.41 5.70
C ALA A 18 15.73 -12.60 4.33
N ILE A 19 16.02 -11.76 3.30
CA ILE A 19 15.38 -11.86 1.98
C ILE A 19 15.86 -13.13 1.24
N PRO A 20 14.98 -14.14 1.03
CA PRO A 20 15.36 -15.33 0.28
C PRO A 20 15.47 -14.99 -1.22
N ALA A 21 16.40 -15.62 -1.91
CA ALA A 21 16.57 -15.44 -3.36
C ALA A 21 15.46 -16.12 -4.19
N ASP A 22 14.80 -17.13 -3.66
CA ASP A 22 13.88 -18.02 -4.38
C ASP A 22 12.38 -17.68 -4.21
N ARG A 23 12.03 -16.84 -3.24
CA ARG A 23 10.63 -16.45 -2.94
C ARG A 23 10.56 -15.02 -2.44
N PRO A 24 9.38 -14.36 -2.58
CA PRO A 24 9.18 -13.03 -1.98
C PRO A 24 9.31 -13.08 -0.47
N LEU A 25 9.98 -12.10 0.12
CA LEU A 25 9.91 -11.84 1.54
C LEU A 25 8.76 -10.87 1.80
N GLU A 26 7.86 -11.25 2.70
CA GLU A 26 6.78 -10.38 3.19
C GLU A 26 7.19 -9.80 4.54
N VAL A 27 7.16 -8.48 4.66
CA VAL A 27 7.53 -7.73 5.85
C VAL A 27 6.40 -6.82 6.27
N MET A 28 5.96 -6.97 7.54
CA MET A 28 5.05 -6.00 8.15
C MET A 28 5.84 -4.80 8.65
N VAL A 29 5.46 -3.60 8.20
CA VAL A 29 6.14 -2.34 8.48
C VAL A 29 5.16 -1.39 9.14
N ARG A 30 5.64 -0.58 10.10
CA ARG A 30 4.82 0.50 10.67
C ARG A 30 4.72 1.65 9.65
N PRO A 31 3.60 2.39 9.64
CA PRO A 31 3.43 3.52 8.71
C PRO A 31 4.56 4.54 8.75
N GLU A 32 5.08 4.84 9.94
CA GLU A 32 6.19 5.79 10.16
C GLU A 32 7.54 5.30 9.61
N ASP A 33 7.74 3.99 9.51
CA ASP A 33 8.98 3.37 9.00
C ASP A 33 8.92 3.07 7.49
N TYR A 34 7.75 3.23 6.86
CA TYR A 34 7.53 2.83 5.47
C TYR A 34 8.48 3.53 4.49
N LEU A 35 8.46 4.86 4.48
CA LEU A 35 9.30 5.63 3.57
C LEU A 35 10.81 5.43 3.82
N PRO A 36 11.32 5.51 5.07
CA PRO A 36 12.71 5.20 5.37
C PRO A 36 13.18 3.81 4.90
N ILE A 37 12.32 2.79 5.04
CA ILE A 37 12.64 1.43 4.60
C ILE A 37 12.70 1.36 3.07
N VAL A 38 11.74 1.95 2.37
CA VAL A 38 11.72 1.98 0.90
C VAL A 38 12.97 2.68 0.34
N GLU A 39 13.35 3.82 0.93
CA GLU A 39 14.58 4.55 0.57
C GLU A 39 15.82 3.70 0.79
N TYR A 40 15.90 3.03 1.96
CA TYR A 40 17.04 2.18 2.31
C TYR A 40 17.20 1.00 1.35
N VAL A 41 16.15 0.21 1.12
CA VAL A 41 16.24 -0.98 0.26
C VAL A 41 16.47 -0.63 -1.20
N LYS A 42 16.06 0.56 -1.64
CA LYS A 42 16.36 1.07 -2.98
C LYS A 42 17.82 1.52 -3.11
N GLY A 43 18.33 2.27 -2.12
CA GLY A 43 19.66 2.87 -2.15
C GLY A 43 20.80 1.91 -1.78
N ASN A 44 20.53 0.85 -1.03
CA ASN A 44 21.54 -0.10 -0.60
C ASN A 44 21.89 -1.07 -1.75
N PRO A 45 23.21 -1.16 -2.14
CA PRO A 45 23.63 -2.04 -3.23
C PRO A 45 23.36 -3.54 -3.03
N GLU A 46 23.28 -4.01 -1.78
CA GLU A 46 23.02 -5.42 -1.46
C GLU A 46 21.57 -5.82 -1.80
N PHE A 47 20.63 -4.85 -1.76
CA PHE A 47 19.22 -5.09 -2.03
C PHE A 47 18.80 -4.58 -3.39
N LYS A 48 19.22 -3.37 -3.71
CA LYS A 48 19.00 -2.70 -4.99
C LYS A 48 17.58 -2.94 -5.52
N MET A 49 16.59 -2.63 -4.66
CA MET A 49 15.18 -2.74 -5.02
C MET A 49 14.81 -1.60 -5.98
N ASP A 50 15.27 -1.71 -7.23
CA ASP A 50 15.21 -0.67 -8.25
C ASP A 50 13.91 -0.70 -9.09
N TYR A 51 13.08 -1.74 -8.94
CA TYR A 51 11.84 -1.89 -9.69
C TYR A 51 10.63 -2.01 -8.78
N LEU A 52 9.65 -1.13 -8.98
CA LEU A 52 8.33 -1.21 -8.37
C LEU A 52 7.44 -2.11 -9.24
N ILE A 53 6.99 -3.24 -8.69
CA ILE A 53 6.06 -4.15 -9.35
C ILE A 53 4.64 -3.59 -9.25
N ASP A 54 4.19 -3.32 -8.01
CA ASP A 54 2.83 -2.83 -7.74
C ASP A 54 2.70 -2.19 -6.37
N VAL A 55 1.64 -1.37 -6.22
CA VAL A 55 1.12 -0.90 -4.93
C VAL A 55 -0.37 -1.21 -4.93
N THR A 56 -0.84 -1.92 -3.91
CA THR A 56 -2.25 -2.28 -3.77
C THR A 56 -2.70 -2.23 -2.31
N ALA A 57 -3.99 -2.39 -2.06
CA ALA A 57 -4.51 -2.46 -0.71
C ALA A 57 -5.54 -3.58 -0.54
N ILE A 58 -5.70 -4.02 0.70
CA ILE A 58 -6.75 -4.95 1.12
C ILE A 58 -7.56 -4.25 2.20
N ASP A 59 -8.86 -4.21 2.04
CA ASP A 59 -9.76 -3.58 3.01
C ASP A 59 -10.18 -4.58 4.09
N TYR A 60 -9.87 -4.26 5.36
CA TYR A 60 -10.37 -4.92 6.55
C TYR A 60 -11.36 -4.03 7.28
N ASP A 61 -12.01 -4.53 8.32
CA ASP A 61 -13.07 -3.78 9.00
C ASP A 61 -12.54 -2.53 9.70
N ASP A 62 -11.35 -2.61 10.31
CA ASP A 62 -10.73 -1.54 11.12
C ASP A 62 -9.47 -0.92 10.51
N HIS A 63 -8.94 -1.50 9.44
CA HIS A 63 -7.69 -1.04 8.80
C HIS A 63 -7.65 -1.40 7.31
N PHE A 64 -6.67 -0.83 6.61
CA PHE A 64 -6.20 -1.31 5.32
C PHE A 64 -4.83 -1.93 5.48
N ASP A 65 -4.59 -3.07 4.83
CA ASP A 65 -3.24 -3.57 4.59
C ASP A 65 -2.79 -3.04 3.21
N MET A 66 -1.91 -2.05 3.19
CA MET A 66 -1.29 -1.59 1.95
C MET A 66 -0.06 -2.44 1.66
N VAL A 67 0.03 -2.96 0.45
CA VAL A 67 1.12 -3.84 0.01
C VAL A 67 1.90 -3.18 -1.12
N THR A 68 3.18 -2.91 -0.88
CA THR A 68 4.13 -2.43 -1.88
C THR A 68 5.03 -3.57 -2.30
N MET A 69 5.04 -3.88 -3.59
CA MET A 69 5.80 -4.99 -4.16
C MET A 69 7.01 -4.46 -4.92
N LEU A 70 8.19 -4.76 -4.41
CA LEU A 70 9.48 -4.34 -4.96
C LEU A 70 10.26 -5.53 -5.53
N ARG A 71 11.13 -5.24 -6.49
CA ARG A 71 12.05 -6.22 -7.08
C ARG A 71 13.42 -5.60 -7.35
N SER A 72 14.46 -6.36 -7.09
CA SER A 72 15.80 -6.10 -7.64
C SER A 72 15.91 -6.75 -9.02
N LEU A 73 16.22 -5.96 -10.03
CA LEU A 73 16.46 -6.47 -11.38
C LEU A 73 17.82 -7.16 -11.47
N GLU A 74 18.79 -6.73 -10.68
CA GLU A 74 20.14 -7.30 -10.65
C GLU A 74 20.20 -8.61 -9.86
N HIS A 75 19.66 -8.60 -8.63
CA HIS A 75 19.75 -9.77 -7.73
C HIS A 75 18.55 -10.72 -7.85
N GLY A 76 17.47 -10.33 -8.53
CA GLY A 76 16.26 -11.13 -8.68
C GLY A 76 15.36 -11.21 -7.44
N HIS A 77 15.76 -10.61 -6.31
CA HIS A 77 14.98 -10.61 -5.07
C HIS A 77 13.63 -9.92 -5.25
N LYS A 78 12.64 -10.35 -4.47
CA LYS A 78 11.33 -9.70 -4.35
C LYS A 78 11.04 -9.41 -2.89
N LEU A 79 10.58 -8.20 -2.61
CA LEU A 79 10.21 -7.72 -1.28
C LEU A 79 8.79 -7.18 -1.30
N PHE A 80 7.94 -7.68 -0.42
CA PHE A 80 6.60 -7.18 -0.20
C PHE A 80 6.55 -6.49 1.16
N LEU A 81 6.36 -5.18 1.14
CA LEU A 81 6.18 -4.37 2.34
C LEU A 81 4.68 -4.23 2.60
N CYS A 82 4.22 -4.79 3.71
CA CYS A 82 2.84 -4.69 4.15
C CYS A 82 2.72 -3.66 5.26
N VAL A 83 1.93 -2.62 5.05
CA VAL A 83 1.71 -1.55 6.03
C VAL A 83 0.26 -1.58 6.47
N GLN A 84 0.03 -1.77 7.79
CA GLN A 84 -1.30 -1.71 8.35
C GLN A 84 -1.68 -0.24 8.64
N LEU A 85 -2.61 0.29 7.87
CA LEU A 85 -3.13 1.65 8.00
C LEU A 85 -4.47 1.62 8.72
N LYS A 86 -4.50 2.08 9.97
CA LYS A 86 -5.74 2.17 10.74
C LYS A 86 -6.71 3.15 10.09
N LYS A 87 -7.98 2.76 10.02
CA LYS A 87 -9.05 3.65 9.56
C LYS A 87 -9.37 4.71 10.60
N ASP A 88 -9.58 5.94 10.13
CA ASP A 88 -10.03 7.04 10.98
C ASP A 88 -11.53 6.93 11.28
N PHE A 89 -11.85 6.35 12.42
CA PHE A 89 -13.22 6.26 12.92
C PHE A 89 -13.73 7.49 13.67
N SER A 90 -12.94 8.56 13.75
CA SER A 90 -13.45 9.86 14.21
C SER A 90 -14.42 10.48 13.20
N ILE A 91 -14.32 10.04 11.92
CA ILE A 91 -15.25 10.42 10.86
C ILE A 91 -16.61 9.75 11.12
N PRO A 92 -17.74 10.50 11.13
CA PRO A 92 -19.08 9.96 11.30
C PRO A 92 -19.38 8.85 10.28
N GLU A 93 -20.05 7.79 10.72
CA GLU A 93 -20.29 6.58 9.92
C GLU A 93 -20.95 6.89 8.56
N GLU A 94 -21.92 7.79 8.53
CA GLU A 94 -22.63 8.21 7.34
C GLU A 94 -21.75 8.91 6.28
N LYS A 95 -20.54 9.38 6.67
CA LYS A 95 -19.58 10.03 5.79
C LYS A 95 -18.40 9.14 5.41
N ARG A 96 -18.18 8.03 6.12
CA ARG A 96 -16.99 7.17 5.92
C ARG A 96 -16.88 6.66 4.50
N ALA A 97 -17.98 6.19 3.91
CA ALA A 97 -18.00 5.65 2.55
C ALA A 97 -17.50 6.61 1.47
N THR A 98 -17.50 7.92 1.74
CA THR A 98 -17.08 8.97 0.80
C THR A 98 -15.84 9.74 1.26
N SER A 99 -15.29 9.42 2.42
CA SER A 99 -14.13 10.11 3.01
C SER A 99 -12.84 9.30 2.87
N LEU A 100 -11.71 9.99 2.89
CA LEU A 100 -10.39 9.36 3.06
C LEU A 100 -10.27 8.88 4.51
N LEU A 101 -9.97 7.60 4.71
CA LEU A 101 -9.91 7.00 6.06
C LEU A 101 -8.51 6.70 6.54
N ALA A 102 -7.51 6.80 5.68
CA ALA A 102 -6.12 6.54 6.02
C ALA A 102 -5.20 7.39 5.16
N SER A 103 -3.97 7.60 5.63
CA SER A 103 -2.93 8.37 4.94
C SER A 103 -1.57 7.72 5.13
N ILE A 104 -0.70 7.88 4.11
CA ILE A 104 0.69 7.42 4.12
C ILE A 104 1.53 8.29 3.18
N GLY A 105 2.84 8.38 3.41
CA GLY A 105 3.75 9.11 2.51
C GLY A 105 3.86 8.46 1.12
N THR A 106 3.88 9.28 0.07
CA THR A 106 4.10 8.83 -1.31
C THR A 106 5.53 8.32 -1.51
N ILE A 107 5.69 7.33 -2.39
CA ILE A 107 6.99 6.88 -2.90
C ILE A 107 7.20 7.26 -4.39
N SER A 108 6.34 8.12 -4.95
CA SER A 108 6.42 8.53 -6.36
C SER A 108 7.72 9.23 -6.73
N HIS A 109 8.35 9.93 -5.77
CA HIS A 109 9.68 10.54 -5.94
C HIS A 109 10.82 9.52 -6.02
N LEU A 110 10.61 8.31 -5.49
CA LEU A 110 11.56 7.20 -5.58
C LEU A 110 11.30 6.33 -6.81
N TYR A 111 10.04 6.05 -7.10
CA TYR A 111 9.62 5.22 -8.22
C TYR A 111 8.57 5.97 -9.05
N PRO A 112 8.91 6.46 -10.25
CA PRO A 112 7.92 7.16 -11.10
C PRO A 112 6.66 6.35 -11.40
N ALA A 113 6.76 5.01 -11.45
CA ALA A 113 5.61 4.14 -11.62
C ALA A 113 4.61 4.20 -10.46
N ALA A 114 5.06 4.58 -9.26
CA ALA A 114 4.20 4.73 -8.09
C ALA A 114 3.15 5.84 -8.28
N GLU A 115 3.43 6.88 -9.07
CA GLU A 115 2.47 7.93 -9.36
C GLU A 115 1.11 7.38 -9.84
N PHE A 116 1.14 6.39 -10.73
CA PHE A 116 -0.09 5.78 -11.25
C PHE A 116 -0.65 4.72 -10.29
N LYS A 117 0.20 3.94 -9.63
CA LYS A 117 -0.23 2.88 -8.71
C LYS A 117 -0.85 3.43 -7.44
N GLU A 118 -0.30 4.49 -6.89
CA GLU A 118 -0.86 5.19 -5.74
C GLU A 118 -2.20 5.87 -6.08
N ARG A 119 -2.34 6.42 -7.30
CA ARG A 119 -3.63 6.95 -7.79
C ARG A 119 -4.68 5.85 -7.93
N GLU A 120 -4.33 4.64 -8.36
CA GLU A 120 -5.22 3.49 -8.39
C GLU A 120 -5.73 3.16 -6.99
N VAL A 121 -4.83 3.05 -6.01
CA VAL A 121 -5.17 2.78 -4.60
C VAL A 121 -6.02 3.92 -4.02
N TYR A 122 -5.67 5.17 -4.29
CA TYR A 122 -6.48 6.32 -3.91
C TYR A 122 -7.89 6.24 -4.48
N ASP A 123 -8.01 5.97 -5.78
CA ASP A 123 -9.30 5.96 -6.49
C ASP A 123 -10.22 4.83 -6.03
N MET A 124 -9.65 3.66 -5.73
CA MET A 124 -10.41 2.46 -5.36
C MET A 124 -10.70 2.33 -3.86
N PHE A 125 -9.78 2.76 -2.99
CA PHE A 125 -9.85 2.55 -1.53
C PHE A 125 -9.97 3.86 -0.73
N GLY A 126 -9.62 5.01 -1.29
CA GLY A 126 -9.61 6.27 -0.55
C GLY A 126 -8.49 6.35 0.48
N ILE A 127 -7.32 5.82 0.16
CA ILE A 127 -6.09 6.02 0.93
C ILE A 127 -5.39 7.27 0.38
N ASN A 128 -5.05 8.21 1.25
CA ASN A 128 -4.35 9.43 0.89
C ASN A 128 -2.83 9.21 0.84
N PHE A 129 -2.18 9.63 -0.25
CA PHE A 129 -0.72 9.61 -0.38
C PHE A 129 -0.15 11.00 -0.19
N GLU A 130 0.40 11.27 0.98
CA GLU A 130 0.95 12.58 1.35
C GLU A 130 2.17 12.92 0.49
N GLY A 131 2.14 14.11 -0.12
CA GLY A 131 3.21 14.57 -1.02
C GLY A 131 3.11 14.03 -2.46
N HIS A 132 2.06 13.31 -2.81
CA HIS A 132 1.83 12.86 -4.19
C HIS A 132 1.65 14.06 -5.13
N PRO A 133 2.35 14.12 -6.29
CA PRO A 133 2.34 15.31 -7.16
C PRO A 133 0.99 15.55 -7.85
N ASP A 134 0.20 14.50 -8.11
CA ASP A 134 -1.08 14.59 -8.82
C ASP A 134 -2.05 13.50 -8.38
N GLN A 135 -2.67 13.66 -7.21
CA GLN A 135 -3.60 12.68 -6.63
C GLN A 135 -5.03 12.86 -7.13
N ARG A 136 -5.24 12.78 -8.44
CA ARG A 136 -6.57 12.75 -9.07
C ARG A 136 -7.02 11.32 -9.33
N ARG A 137 -8.35 11.09 -9.41
CA ARG A 137 -8.92 9.81 -9.87
C ARG A 137 -8.35 9.44 -11.23
N ILE A 138 -8.21 8.14 -11.49
CA ILE A 138 -7.61 7.61 -12.72
C ILE A 138 -8.58 6.69 -13.50
N PHE A 139 -9.40 5.92 -12.82
CA PHE A 139 -10.35 4.99 -13.43
C PHE A 139 -11.79 5.49 -13.36
N LEU A 140 -12.13 6.21 -12.30
CA LEU A 140 -13.48 6.67 -12.05
C LEU A 140 -13.65 8.14 -12.50
N ASP A 141 -14.87 8.51 -12.83
CA ASP A 141 -15.22 9.89 -13.14
C ASP A 141 -14.95 10.81 -11.93
N LYS A 142 -14.68 12.08 -12.19
CA LYS A 142 -14.32 13.05 -11.14
C LYS A 142 -15.43 13.26 -10.11
N ASP A 143 -16.67 13.10 -10.53
CA ASP A 143 -17.88 13.22 -9.73
C ASP A 143 -18.36 11.89 -9.13
N PHE A 144 -17.65 10.81 -9.37
CA PHE A 144 -17.97 9.52 -8.77
C PHE A 144 -17.88 9.58 -7.24
N VAL A 145 -18.93 9.12 -6.56
CA VAL A 145 -19.06 9.19 -5.11
C VAL A 145 -18.64 7.87 -4.47
N GLY A 146 -17.63 7.92 -3.60
CA GLY A 146 -17.15 6.77 -2.83
C GLY A 146 -15.95 6.04 -3.47
N TYR A 147 -15.65 4.86 -2.91
CA TYR A 147 -14.46 4.06 -3.21
C TYR A 147 -14.86 2.59 -3.41
N PRO A 148 -14.93 2.09 -4.66
CA PRO A 148 -15.63 0.85 -4.99
C PRO A 148 -15.05 -0.43 -4.43
N LEU A 149 -13.76 -0.47 -4.06
CA LEU A 149 -13.13 -1.67 -3.50
C LEU A 149 -13.19 -1.73 -1.98
N ARG A 150 -13.87 -0.77 -1.34
CA ARG A 150 -14.09 -0.80 0.10
C ARG A 150 -15.32 -1.64 0.44
N LYS A 151 -15.29 -2.32 1.56
CA LYS A 151 -16.41 -3.14 2.07
C LYS A 151 -17.66 -2.32 2.42
N ASP A 152 -17.47 -1.07 2.84
CA ASP A 152 -18.55 -0.14 3.17
C ASP A 152 -19.14 0.59 1.95
N PHE A 153 -18.62 0.33 0.75
CA PHE A 153 -19.14 0.93 -0.47
C PHE A 153 -20.49 0.34 -0.88
N THR A 154 -21.44 1.23 -1.19
CA THR A 154 -22.76 0.85 -1.75
C THR A 154 -23.11 1.79 -2.90
N HIS A 155 -23.66 1.22 -3.97
CA HIS A 155 -24.11 1.99 -5.13
C HIS A 155 -25.48 1.49 -5.60
N PRO A 156 -26.39 2.38 -6.06
CA PRO A 156 -27.73 1.98 -6.50
C PRO A 156 -27.77 0.92 -7.61
N GLN A 157 -26.75 0.88 -8.44
CA GLN A 157 -26.62 -0.10 -9.55
C GLN A 157 -25.84 -1.36 -9.14
N MET A 158 -25.50 -1.51 -7.87
CA MET A 158 -24.72 -2.65 -7.40
C MET A 158 -25.58 -3.92 -7.39
N ILE A 159 -25.19 -4.92 -8.18
CA ILE A 159 -25.83 -6.23 -8.17
C ILE A 159 -25.29 -7.03 -6.99
N LYS A 160 -26.15 -7.29 -5.98
CA LYS A 160 -25.77 -8.18 -4.88
C LYS A 160 -25.66 -9.61 -5.41
N ARG A 161 -24.54 -10.28 -5.11
CA ARG A 161 -24.42 -11.71 -5.43
C ARG A 161 -25.52 -12.46 -4.68
N PRO A 162 -26.23 -13.39 -5.34
CA PRO A 162 -27.08 -14.32 -4.61
C PRO A 162 -26.22 -15.12 -3.63
N VAL A 163 -26.69 -15.22 -2.39
CA VAL A 163 -26.07 -15.99 -1.31
C VAL A 163 -26.31 -17.47 -1.56
#